data_47b930ed71b9286c29a1566f8ae54b92
#
_entry.id   47b930ed71b9286c29a1566f8ae54b92
#
_cell.length_a   1.000
_cell.length_b   1.000
_cell.length_c   1.000
_cell.angle_alpha   90.00
_cell.angle_beta   90.00
_cell.angle_gamma   90.00
#
_symmetry.space_group_name_H-M   'P 1'
#
loop_
_entity.id
_entity.type
_entity.pdbx_description
1 polymer ?
#
loop_
_entity_poly.entity_id
_entity_poly.type
_entity_poly.pdbx_seq_one_letter_code
_entity_poly.pdbx_strand_id
1 'polypeptide(L)'
;MTEISPAARADLTPTGKLRVGINLGNFLLTAKDPATGESRGIAVDLGRELGRRLDAPVEIIGYPTPGELADAAASGAWDVGFLGAEPHRAKEIIFTAAYVEIEATYLVPPGSPLGAIADVDRPGIRIAVPERSAYELYLSRT
;
A
#
# COMPACT_ATOMS: atom_id res chain seq x y z
N MET A 1 22.54 15.35 -4.45
CA MET A 1 21.11 15.18 -4.09
C MET A 1 20.32 16.15 -4.94
N THR A 2 19.29 15.73 -5.62
CA THR A 2 18.43 16.61 -6.41
C THR A 2 17.67 17.53 -5.45
N GLU A 3 17.74 18.82 -5.64
CA GLU A 3 17.03 19.81 -4.84
C GLU A 3 15.51 19.69 -5.11
N ILE A 4 14.72 19.62 -4.05
CA ILE A 4 13.25 19.54 -4.17
C ILE A 4 12.72 20.94 -4.48
N SER A 5 11.98 21.08 -5.58
CA SER A 5 11.42 22.35 -5.98
C SER A 5 10.39 22.87 -4.96
N PRO A 6 10.26 24.20 -4.79
CA PRO A 6 9.24 24.77 -3.90
C PRO A 6 7.81 24.33 -4.28
N ALA A 7 7.52 24.15 -5.57
CA ALA A 7 6.23 23.66 -6.04
C ALA A 7 5.95 22.24 -5.55
N ALA A 8 6.91 21.31 -5.74
CA ALA A 8 6.76 19.93 -5.27
C ALA A 8 6.61 19.85 -3.74
N ARG A 9 7.31 20.71 -3.00
CA ARG A 9 7.13 20.81 -1.55
C ARG A 9 5.70 21.27 -1.21
N ALA A 10 5.21 22.31 -1.83
CA ALA A 10 3.86 22.82 -1.59
C ALA A 10 2.78 21.80 -1.91
N ASP A 11 2.92 21.06 -3.01
CA ASP A 11 1.98 20.01 -3.42
C ASP A 11 1.94 18.84 -2.43
N LEU A 12 3.11 18.45 -1.87
CA LEU A 12 3.23 17.33 -0.94
C LEU A 12 2.95 17.69 0.52
N THR A 13 2.91 18.97 0.85
CA THR A 13 2.65 19.45 2.23
C THR A 13 1.58 20.55 2.28
N PRO A 14 0.39 20.34 1.67
CA PRO A 14 -0.63 21.38 1.55
C PRO A 14 -1.18 21.86 2.90
N THR A 15 -1.03 21.05 3.95
CA THR A 15 -1.46 21.38 5.32
C THR A 15 -0.30 21.77 6.25
N GLY A 16 0.89 22.05 5.68
CA GLY A 16 2.10 22.32 6.46
C GLY A 16 2.81 21.07 7.02
N LYS A 17 2.29 19.88 6.75
CA LYS A 17 2.87 18.58 7.10
C LYS A 17 2.66 17.58 5.96
N LEU A 18 3.50 16.54 5.89
CA LEU A 18 3.33 15.41 4.99
C LEU A 18 2.44 14.37 5.67
N ARG A 19 1.25 14.12 5.14
CA ARG A 19 0.34 13.07 5.59
C ARG A 19 0.61 11.80 4.80
N VAL A 20 1.02 10.74 5.51
CA VAL A 20 1.46 9.48 4.91
C VAL A 20 0.45 8.37 5.22
N GLY A 21 -0.28 7.92 4.22
CA GLY A 21 -1.21 6.81 4.31
C GLY A 21 -0.50 5.46 4.22
N ILE A 22 -0.71 4.56 5.19
CA ILE A 22 -0.13 3.23 5.22
C ILE A 22 -1.21 2.14 5.38
N ASN A 23 -0.99 1.00 4.74
CA ASN A 23 -1.83 -0.18 4.86
C ASN A 23 -1.34 -1.06 6.03
N LEU A 24 -2.04 -1.03 7.16
CA LEU A 24 -1.73 -1.84 8.34
C LEU A 24 -1.96 -3.35 8.13
N GLY A 25 -2.74 -3.73 7.13
CA GLY A 25 -2.92 -5.14 6.75
C GLY A 25 -1.73 -5.74 6.00
N ASN A 26 -0.75 -4.93 5.58
CA ASN A 26 0.46 -5.44 4.91
C ASN A 26 1.59 -5.67 5.91
N PHE A 27 1.59 -6.84 6.54
CA PHE A 27 2.56 -7.22 7.57
C PHE A 27 4.02 -7.33 7.07
N LEU A 28 4.26 -7.33 5.75
CA LEU A 28 5.62 -7.31 5.17
C LEU A 28 6.23 -5.90 5.23
N LEU A 29 5.41 -4.86 5.09
CA LEU A 29 5.88 -3.49 4.94
C LEU A 29 5.51 -2.59 6.13
N THR A 30 4.54 -3.03 6.96
CA THR A 30 4.05 -2.31 8.13
C THR A 30 3.83 -3.23 9.30
N ALA A 31 4.06 -2.73 10.49
CA ALA A 31 3.72 -3.40 11.74
C ALA A 31 3.32 -2.35 12.78
N LYS A 32 2.61 -2.78 13.82
CA LYS A 32 2.44 -1.98 15.03
C LYS A 32 3.37 -2.50 16.12
N ASP A 33 4.02 -1.59 16.81
CA ASP A 33 4.76 -1.92 18.02
C ASP A 33 3.76 -2.36 19.10
N PRO A 34 3.92 -3.57 19.67
CA PRO A 34 2.95 -4.09 20.62
C PRO A 34 2.94 -3.35 21.98
N ALA A 35 4.02 -2.66 22.32
CA ALA A 35 4.14 -1.95 23.59
C ALA A 35 3.64 -0.51 23.48
N THR A 36 3.93 0.17 22.37
CA THR A 36 3.60 1.60 22.19
C THR A 36 2.41 1.83 21.29
N GLY A 37 2.02 0.85 20.45
CA GLY A 37 1.00 0.98 19.41
C GLY A 37 1.46 1.79 18.21
N GLU A 38 2.72 2.27 18.20
CA GLU A 38 3.26 3.04 17.09
C GLU A 38 3.43 2.20 15.82
N SER A 39 3.16 2.83 14.68
CA SER A 39 3.42 2.21 13.39
C SER A 39 4.91 2.21 13.07
N ARG A 40 5.41 1.07 12.55
CA ARG A 40 6.80 0.86 12.13
C ARG A 40 6.85 0.05 10.83
N GLY A 41 8.03 -0.03 10.22
CA GLY A 41 8.29 -0.80 9.01
C GLY A 41 8.66 0.07 7.82
N ILE A 42 8.97 -0.57 6.69
CA ILE A 42 9.54 0.07 5.51
C ILE A 42 8.68 1.25 5.02
N ALA A 43 7.36 1.10 4.98
CA ALA A 43 6.46 2.16 4.53
C ALA A 43 6.52 3.40 5.46
N VAL A 44 6.61 3.17 6.78
CA VAL A 44 6.73 4.24 7.78
C VAL A 44 8.08 4.95 7.65
N ASP A 45 9.17 4.17 7.51
CA ASP A 45 10.52 4.72 7.42
C ASP A 45 10.73 5.53 6.15
N LEU A 46 10.20 5.07 5.01
CA LEU A 46 10.20 5.83 3.76
C LEU A 46 9.38 7.11 3.87
N GLY A 47 8.21 7.06 4.51
CA GLY A 47 7.41 8.25 4.75
C GLY A 47 8.13 9.29 5.62
N ARG A 48 8.80 8.84 6.68
CA ARG A 48 9.62 9.71 7.55
C ARG A 48 10.82 10.28 6.79
N GLU A 49 11.51 9.47 5.99
CA GLU A 49 12.64 9.95 5.16
C GLU A 49 12.18 10.98 4.12
N LEU A 50 11.01 10.78 3.51
CA LEU A 50 10.44 11.77 2.59
C LEU A 50 10.15 13.09 3.31
N GLY A 51 9.53 13.07 4.49
CA GLY A 51 9.30 14.25 5.29
C GLY A 51 10.59 14.97 5.68
N ARG A 52 11.64 14.21 6.06
CA ARG A 52 12.97 14.76 6.34
C ARG A 52 13.57 15.48 5.12
N ARG A 53 13.40 14.91 3.92
CA ARG A 53 13.86 15.54 2.67
C ARG A 53 13.06 16.78 2.30
N LEU A 54 11.77 16.78 2.60
CA LEU A 54 10.88 17.92 2.40
C LEU A 54 11.05 18.99 3.47
N ASP A 55 11.83 18.73 4.54
CA ASP A 55 11.91 19.58 5.72
C ASP A 55 10.51 19.90 6.27
N ALA A 56 9.71 18.86 6.45
CA ALA A 56 8.32 18.95 6.87
C ALA A 56 7.99 17.90 7.96
N PRO A 57 7.14 18.23 8.93
CA PRO A 57 6.60 17.27 9.88
C PRO A 57 5.85 16.16 9.16
N VAL A 58 5.89 14.93 9.70
CA VAL A 58 5.21 13.77 9.14
C VAL A 58 4.09 13.32 10.06
N GLU A 59 2.92 13.05 9.47
CA GLU A 59 1.80 12.38 10.12
C GLU A 59 1.57 11.03 9.45
N ILE A 60 1.70 9.94 10.21
CA ILE A 60 1.43 8.59 9.72
C ILE A 60 -0.04 8.26 9.97
N ILE A 61 -0.79 7.95 8.92
CA ILE A 61 -2.22 7.61 8.95
C ILE A 61 -2.37 6.15 8.55
N GLY A 62 -2.69 5.30 9.53
CA GLY A 62 -2.86 3.87 9.31
C GLY A 62 -4.29 3.49 8.92
N TYR A 63 -4.43 2.73 7.85
CA TYR A 63 -5.70 2.16 7.39
C TYR A 63 -5.71 0.65 7.60
N PRO A 64 -6.80 0.07 8.11
CA PRO A 64 -6.92 -1.38 8.33
C PRO A 64 -6.75 -2.18 7.05
N THR A 65 -7.26 -1.68 5.92
CA THR A 65 -7.26 -2.37 4.63
C THR A 65 -6.70 -1.51 3.50
N PRO A 66 -6.19 -2.14 2.43
CA PRO A 66 -5.73 -1.40 1.24
C PRO A 66 -6.88 -0.71 0.49
N GLY A 67 -8.11 -1.21 0.62
CA GLY A 67 -9.30 -0.60 0.05
C GLY A 67 -9.61 0.75 0.72
N GLU A 68 -9.64 0.78 2.05
CA GLU A 68 -9.88 2.02 2.81
C GLU A 68 -8.79 3.07 2.56
N LEU A 69 -7.52 2.63 2.45
CA LEU A 69 -6.42 3.53 2.10
C LEU A 69 -6.63 4.14 0.70
N ALA A 70 -7.03 3.34 -0.29
CA ALA A 70 -7.28 3.82 -1.65
C ALA A 70 -8.46 4.80 -1.69
N ASP A 71 -9.58 4.49 -1.02
CA ASP A 71 -10.78 5.36 -0.98
C ASP A 71 -10.48 6.73 -0.35
N ALA A 72 -9.61 6.75 0.65
CA ALA A 72 -9.22 7.98 1.32
C ALA A 72 -8.44 8.96 0.40
N ALA A 73 -7.93 8.50 -0.75
CA ALA A 73 -7.29 9.36 -1.74
C ALA A 73 -8.27 10.41 -2.29
N ALA A 74 -9.48 10.00 -2.65
CA ALA A 74 -10.49 10.89 -3.22
C ALA A 74 -10.90 12.04 -2.29
N SER A 75 -10.79 11.83 -0.97
CA SER A 75 -11.08 12.86 0.04
C SER A 75 -9.86 13.75 0.39
N GLY A 76 -8.69 13.46 -0.20
CA GLY A 76 -7.45 14.14 0.14
C GLY A 76 -7.01 13.92 1.60
N ALA A 77 -7.32 12.75 2.18
CA ALA A 77 -6.99 12.45 3.56
C ALA A 77 -5.48 12.22 3.79
N TRP A 78 -4.73 11.92 2.75
CA TRP A 78 -3.28 11.77 2.76
C TRP A 78 -2.65 12.39 1.51
N ASP A 79 -1.36 12.69 1.57
CA ASP A 79 -0.59 13.30 0.47
C ASP A 79 0.25 12.26 -0.27
N VAL A 80 0.77 11.25 0.45
CA VAL A 80 1.51 10.10 -0.09
C VAL A 80 0.95 8.82 0.53
N GLY A 81 0.63 7.82 -0.30
CA GLY A 81 0.10 6.54 0.15
C GLY A 81 0.99 5.36 -0.27
N PHE A 82 1.20 4.40 0.63
CA PHE A 82 1.94 3.17 0.38
C PHE A 82 0.98 2.00 0.13
N LEU A 83 0.70 1.73 -1.15
CA LEU A 83 -0.22 0.66 -1.56
C LEU A 83 0.19 0.05 -2.90
N GLY A 84 -0.32 -1.15 -3.19
CA GLY A 84 -0.02 -1.83 -4.44
C GLY A 84 -0.55 -1.05 -5.65
N ALA A 85 0.32 -0.87 -6.65
CA ALA A 85 -0.05 -0.29 -7.94
C ALA A 85 -1.04 -1.23 -8.64
N GLU A 86 -2.18 -0.67 -9.08
CA GLU A 86 -3.26 -1.42 -9.68
C GLU A 86 -4.04 -0.51 -10.65
N PRO A 87 -4.42 -0.99 -11.86
CA PRO A 87 -5.05 -0.16 -12.89
C PRO A 87 -6.32 0.57 -12.44
N HIS A 88 -7.13 -0.07 -11.58
CA HIS A 88 -8.34 0.59 -11.06
C HIS A 88 -7.99 1.80 -10.20
N ARG A 89 -6.96 1.68 -9.35
CA ARG A 89 -6.47 2.76 -8.47
C ARG A 89 -5.78 3.86 -9.25
N ALA A 90 -5.11 3.53 -10.37
CA ALA A 90 -4.41 4.49 -11.22
C ALA A 90 -5.33 5.51 -11.91
N LYS A 91 -6.66 5.35 -11.79
CA LYS A 91 -7.63 6.36 -12.24
C LYS A 91 -7.65 7.61 -11.35
N GLU A 92 -7.27 7.46 -10.08
CA GLU A 92 -7.35 8.51 -9.06
C GLU A 92 -6.01 8.77 -8.38
N ILE A 93 -5.08 7.81 -8.44
CA ILE A 93 -3.78 7.86 -7.76
C ILE A 93 -2.66 7.79 -8.79
N ILE A 94 -1.76 8.76 -8.74
CA ILE A 94 -0.53 8.73 -9.55
C ILE A 94 0.49 7.87 -8.81
N PHE A 95 0.95 6.79 -9.45
CA PHE A 95 1.98 5.91 -8.91
C PHE A 95 3.37 6.32 -9.37
N THR A 96 4.33 6.24 -8.46
CA THR A 96 5.77 6.30 -8.77
C THR A 96 6.24 4.96 -9.34
N ALA A 97 7.52 4.87 -9.73
CA ALA A 97 8.16 3.57 -9.88
C ALA A 97 8.05 2.77 -8.57
N ALA A 98 7.93 1.44 -8.70
CA ALA A 98 7.85 0.56 -7.54
C ALA A 98 9.14 0.66 -6.70
N TYR A 99 8.99 0.82 -5.38
CA TYR A 99 10.11 0.76 -4.44
C TYR A 99 10.37 -0.66 -3.93
N VAL A 100 9.39 -1.55 -4.11
CA VAL A 100 9.47 -2.99 -3.82
C VAL A 100 8.51 -3.72 -4.74
N GLU A 101 8.91 -4.92 -5.17
CA GLU A 101 8.05 -5.88 -5.84
C GLU A 101 7.83 -7.07 -4.92
N ILE A 102 6.59 -7.52 -4.80
CA ILE A 102 6.20 -8.64 -3.95
C ILE A 102 5.60 -9.71 -4.87
N GLU A 103 6.24 -10.87 -4.93
CA GLU A 103 5.68 -12.02 -5.63
C GLU A 103 4.44 -12.53 -4.90
N ALA A 104 3.39 -12.81 -5.66
CA ALA A 104 2.16 -13.41 -5.15
C ALA A 104 2.05 -14.86 -5.62
N THR A 105 1.62 -15.72 -4.71
CA THR A 105 1.33 -17.13 -4.99
C THR A 105 0.14 -17.60 -4.15
N TYR A 106 -0.29 -18.82 -4.41
CA TYR A 106 -1.39 -19.45 -3.66
C TYR A 106 -0.84 -20.27 -2.50
N LEU A 107 -1.43 -20.11 -1.34
CA LEU A 107 -1.22 -20.98 -0.20
C LEU A 107 -2.31 -22.05 -0.19
N VAL A 108 -1.92 -23.31 -0.16
CA VAL A 108 -2.83 -24.46 -0.10
C VAL A 108 -2.55 -25.32 1.14
N PRO A 109 -3.56 -26.01 1.71
CA PRO A 109 -3.33 -26.92 2.83
C PRO A 109 -2.39 -28.06 2.45
N PRO A 110 -1.67 -28.65 3.42
CA PRO A 110 -0.90 -29.87 3.20
C PRO A 110 -1.77 -30.98 2.60
N GLY A 111 -1.26 -31.68 1.59
CA GLY A 111 -1.99 -32.73 0.90
C GLY A 111 -3.03 -32.26 -0.12
N SER A 112 -3.08 -30.97 -0.41
CA SER A 112 -3.93 -30.42 -1.47
C SER A 112 -3.59 -31.07 -2.82
N PRO A 113 -4.59 -31.36 -3.67
CA PRO A 113 -4.35 -31.82 -5.04
C PRO A 113 -3.87 -30.69 -5.97
N LEU A 114 -3.88 -29.44 -5.51
CA LEU A 114 -3.44 -28.25 -6.26
C LEU A 114 -1.92 -28.13 -6.14
N GLY A 115 -1.19 -28.69 -7.10
CA GLY A 115 0.28 -28.74 -7.08
C GLY A 115 0.96 -27.62 -7.86
N ALA A 116 0.24 -26.92 -8.71
CA ALA A 116 0.75 -25.84 -9.56
C ALA A 116 -0.25 -24.69 -9.65
N ILE A 117 0.24 -23.48 -10.02
CA ILE A 117 -0.61 -22.30 -10.22
C ILE A 117 -1.73 -22.60 -11.23
N ALA A 118 -1.41 -23.31 -12.32
CA ALA A 118 -2.38 -23.68 -13.35
C ALA A 118 -3.53 -24.60 -12.85
N ASP A 119 -3.35 -25.23 -11.69
CA ASP A 119 -4.41 -26.04 -11.08
C ASP A 119 -5.48 -25.23 -10.38
N VAL A 120 -5.19 -23.97 -10.08
CA VAL A 120 -6.08 -23.07 -9.33
C VAL A 120 -7.13 -22.43 -10.23
N ASP A 121 -6.79 -22.16 -11.49
CA ASP A 121 -7.71 -21.56 -12.46
C ASP A 121 -8.62 -22.61 -13.11
N ARG A 122 -9.53 -23.16 -12.28
CA ARG A 122 -10.49 -24.20 -12.71
C ARG A 122 -11.86 -23.99 -12.06
N PRO A 123 -12.95 -24.37 -12.74
CA PRO A 123 -14.29 -24.32 -12.16
C PRO A 123 -14.38 -25.08 -10.83
N GLY A 124 -15.01 -24.45 -9.85
CA GLY A 124 -15.21 -25.04 -8.52
C GLY A 124 -14.09 -24.76 -7.51
N ILE A 125 -12.98 -24.19 -7.92
CA ILE A 125 -11.94 -23.71 -7.00
C ILE A 125 -12.38 -22.37 -6.40
N ARG A 126 -12.26 -22.25 -5.08
CA ARG A 126 -12.53 -21.01 -4.35
C ARG A 126 -11.22 -20.43 -3.82
N ILE A 127 -10.95 -19.19 -4.17
CA ILE A 127 -9.75 -18.45 -3.76
C ILE A 127 -10.16 -17.42 -2.70
N ALA A 128 -9.57 -17.49 -1.51
CA ALA A 128 -9.75 -16.50 -0.47
C ALA A 128 -8.70 -15.41 -0.62
N VAL A 129 -9.14 -14.17 -0.67
CA VAL A 129 -8.27 -12.97 -0.74
C VAL A 129 -8.85 -11.88 0.15
N PRO A 130 -8.01 -10.94 0.66
CA PRO A 130 -8.53 -9.75 1.31
C PRO A 130 -9.34 -8.91 0.31
N GLU A 131 -10.54 -8.51 0.74
CA GLU A 131 -11.43 -7.68 -0.08
C GLU A 131 -10.72 -6.38 -0.53
N ARG A 132 -10.92 -6.04 -1.82
CA ARG A 132 -10.36 -4.83 -2.47
C ARG A 132 -8.83 -4.72 -2.37
N SER A 133 -8.15 -5.83 -2.11
CA SER A 133 -6.70 -5.93 -2.24
C SER A 133 -6.27 -5.91 -3.73
N ALA A 134 -5.00 -5.65 -4.00
CA ALA A 134 -4.47 -5.76 -5.36
C ALA A 134 -4.60 -7.19 -5.91
N TYR A 135 -4.59 -8.21 -5.04
CA TYR A 135 -4.80 -9.61 -5.41
C TYR A 135 -6.24 -9.85 -5.88
N GLU A 136 -7.23 -9.39 -5.12
CA GLU A 136 -8.65 -9.51 -5.48
C GLU A 136 -8.95 -8.75 -6.76
N LEU A 137 -8.50 -7.50 -6.87
CA LEU A 137 -8.68 -6.68 -8.06
C LEU A 137 -8.01 -7.28 -9.30
N TYR A 138 -6.85 -7.94 -9.14
CA TYR A 138 -6.20 -8.68 -10.22
C TYR A 138 -7.01 -9.88 -10.65
N LEU A 139 -7.37 -10.77 -9.73
CA LEU A 139 -8.11 -12.00 -10.02
C LEU A 139 -9.51 -11.75 -10.56
N SER A 140 -10.15 -10.64 -10.19
CA SER A 140 -11.49 -10.30 -10.68
C SER A 140 -11.52 -9.76 -12.11
N ARG A 141 -10.37 -9.36 -12.68
CA ARG A 141 -10.31 -8.84 -14.05
C ARG A 141 -9.62 -9.78 -15.05
N THR A 142 -8.94 -10.84 -14.59
CA THR A 142 -8.26 -11.84 -15.42
C THR A 142 -9.05 -13.11 -15.53
#